data_337c8c42276f38dfa14c63b394eebd65
#
_entry.id   337c8c42276f38dfa14c63b394eebd65
#
_cell.length_a   1.000
_cell.length_b   1.000
_cell.length_c   1.000
_cell.angle_alpha   90.00
_cell.angle_beta   90.00
_cell.angle_gamma   90.00
#
_symmetry.space_group_name_H-M   'P 1'
#
loop_
_entity.id
_entity.type
_entity.pdbx_description
1 polymer ?
#
loop_
_entity_poly.entity_id
_entity_poly.type
_entity_poly.pdbx_seq_one_letter_code
_entity_poly.pdbx_strand_id
1 'polypeptide(L)'
;QRQMCIRDSLFTAGMVANRNLNQTGTESENVYYVGNILVDTVRFNRNRLLKPVWFSVLGLQEGNYLLLTLNRRVLLNNRENLRKLMQTMIEKAAGMPIVAPMHTYVRNAIKDLGIEAPNLHIMPPQNYLFFGYLINKAKGIITDSGNVAGEATFLGIPCITLNTYAEHPETWRVGTNELVGEDPAALAQAMDTLMKGEWKKGELPERWDGRTAERIVQILTSK
;
A
#
# COMPACT_ATOMS: atom_id res chain seq x y z
N GLN A 1 -11.31 34.18 24.42
CA GLN A 1 -11.43 33.86 22.98
C GLN A 1 -11.68 32.37 22.82
N ARG A 2 -12.92 31.98 22.57
CA ARG A 2 -13.25 30.64 22.10
C ARG A 2 -12.63 30.51 20.69
N GLN A 3 -11.53 29.79 20.55
CA GLN A 3 -11.19 29.21 19.26
C GLN A 3 -12.26 28.16 18.96
N MET A 4 -13.27 28.57 18.21
CA MET A 4 -14.16 27.64 17.53
C MET A 4 -13.31 27.00 16.41
N CYS A 5 -12.73 25.83 16.67
CA CYS A 5 -12.32 24.93 15.60
C CYS A 5 -13.60 24.36 14.98
N ILE A 6 -14.25 25.14 14.14
CA ILE A 6 -15.40 24.69 13.36
C ILE A 6 -14.85 23.83 12.23
N ARG A 7 -14.85 22.53 12.43
CA ARG A 7 -14.76 21.57 11.34
C ARG A 7 -16.19 21.28 10.89
N ASP A 8 -16.68 22.11 10.01
CA ASP A 8 -18.06 22.03 9.53
C ASP A 8 -18.31 20.84 8.60
N SER A 9 -17.26 20.15 8.15
CA SER A 9 -17.37 19.01 7.24
C SER A 9 -16.20 18.04 7.42
N LEU A 10 -16.52 16.76 7.55
CA LEU A 10 -15.57 15.65 7.65
C LEU A 10 -15.73 14.75 6.42
N PHE A 11 -14.66 14.59 5.67
CA PHE A 11 -14.64 13.77 4.47
C PHE A 11 -13.96 12.44 4.76
N THR A 12 -14.61 11.33 4.42
CA THR A 12 -14.12 9.99 4.71
C THR A 12 -13.88 9.16 3.45
N ALA A 13 -12.89 8.27 3.55
CA ALA A 13 -12.51 7.37 2.47
C ALA A 13 -13.30 6.06 2.44
N GLY A 14 -14.08 5.76 3.49
CA GLY A 14 -14.82 4.51 3.60
C GLY A 14 -15.91 4.55 4.66
N MET A 15 -16.87 3.62 4.55
CA MET A 15 -18.02 3.52 5.46
C MET A 15 -17.63 3.19 6.92
N VAL A 16 -16.51 2.49 7.11
CA VAL A 16 -16.00 2.21 8.46
C VAL A 16 -15.58 3.49 9.17
N ALA A 17 -14.91 4.40 8.47
CA ALA A 17 -14.52 5.70 8.99
C ALA A 17 -15.76 6.55 9.33
N ASN A 18 -16.81 6.54 8.49
CA ASN A 18 -18.08 7.21 8.80
C ASN A 18 -18.69 6.70 10.11
N ARG A 19 -18.77 5.38 10.25
CA ARG A 19 -19.33 4.76 11.46
C ARG A 19 -18.53 5.13 12.71
N ASN A 20 -17.21 5.11 12.62
CA ASN A 20 -16.34 5.49 13.73
C ASN A 20 -16.56 6.94 14.16
N LEU A 21 -16.68 7.88 13.21
CA LEU A 21 -16.96 9.29 13.51
C LEU A 21 -18.33 9.47 14.17
N ASN A 22 -19.37 8.80 13.67
CA ASN A 22 -20.71 8.87 14.26
C ASN A 22 -20.72 8.30 15.71
N GLN A 23 -19.94 7.23 15.96
CA GLN A 23 -19.81 6.66 17.31
C GLN A 23 -19.07 7.57 18.29
N THR A 24 -18.23 8.48 17.82
CA THR A 24 -17.53 9.47 18.64
C THR A 24 -18.35 10.74 18.91
N GLY A 25 -19.64 10.75 18.52
CA GLY A 25 -20.56 11.86 18.74
C GLY A 25 -20.48 12.97 17.69
N THR A 26 -19.86 12.70 16.55
CA THR A 26 -19.90 13.63 15.41
C THR A 26 -21.29 13.58 14.77
N GLU A 27 -21.86 14.75 14.53
CA GLU A 27 -23.17 14.87 13.85
C GLU A 27 -23.06 14.27 12.43
N SER A 28 -23.96 13.36 12.12
CA SER A 28 -23.92 12.61 10.84
C SER A 28 -24.10 13.50 9.60
N GLU A 29 -24.76 14.65 9.75
CA GLU A 29 -24.94 15.64 8.69
C GLU A 29 -23.63 16.34 8.28
N ASN A 30 -22.60 16.26 9.13
CA ASN A 30 -21.27 16.82 8.87
C ASN A 30 -20.27 15.78 8.35
N VAL A 31 -20.66 14.51 8.21
CA VAL A 31 -19.78 13.42 7.78
C VAL A 31 -20.17 12.96 6.39
N TYR A 32 -19.27 13.17 5.44
CA TYR A 32 -19.47 12.87 4.02
C TYR A 32 -18.56 11.74 3.57
N TYR A 33 -19.14 10.64 3.12
CA TYR A 33 -18.40 9.59 2.44
C TYR A 33 -18.14 10.01 0.98
N VAL A 34 -16.93 10.39 0.68
CA VAL A 34 -16.55 10.94 -0.64
C VAL A 34 -15.65 10.01 -1.46
N GLY A 35 -15.05 9.01 -0.83
CA GLY A 35 -14.06 8.13 -1.43
C GLY A 35 -12.63 8.47 -1.00
N ASN A 36 -11.66 7.79 -1.60
CA ASN A 36 -10.25 7.95 -1.23
C ASN A 36 -9.53 8.88 -2.22
N ILE A 37 -9.06 10.03 -1.72
CA ILE A 37 -8.37 11.04 -2.52
C ILE A 37 -7.04 10.55 -3.14
N LEU A 38 -6.39 9.53 -2.56
CA LEU A 38 -5.21 8.91 -3.17
C LEU A 38 -5.54 8.29 -4.53
N VAL A 39 -6.74 7.75 -4.68
CA VAL A 39 -7.21 7.16 -5.93
C VAL A 39 -7.32 8.20 -7.05
N ASP A 40 -7.72 9.44 -6.72
CA ASP A 40 -7.74 10.56 -7.67
C ASP A 40 -6.32 10.82 -8.20
N THR A 41 -5.32 10.80 -7.31
CA THR A 41 -3.91 10.99 -7.67
C THR A 41 -3.41 9.86 -8.58
N VAL A 42 -3.72 8.59 -8.26
CA VAL A 42 -3.34 7.44 -9.09
C VAL A 42 -3.99 7.55 -10.48
N ARG A 43 -5.29 7.83 -10.53
CA ARG A 43 -6.04 8.01 -11.77
C ARG A 43 -5.46 9.12 -12.65
N PHE A 44 -5.19 10.29 -12.05
CA PHE A 44 -4.62 11.45 -12.76
C PHE A 44 -3.26 11.15 -13.36
N ASN A 45 -2.41 10.37 -12.66
CA ASN A 45 -1.07 10.06 -13.10
C ASN A 45 -0.94 8.76 -13.90
N ARG A 46 -2.01 7.99 -14.09
CA ARG A 46 -1.97 6.65 -14.72
C ARG A 46 -1.25 6.63 -16.07
N ASN A 47 -1.47 7.65 -16.90
CA ASN A 47 -0.87 7.76 -18.24
C ASN A 47 0.47 8.54 -18.22
N ARG A 48 0.96 8.95 -17.05
CA ARG A 48 2.19 9.72 -16.85
C ARG A 48 3.28 8.93 -16.16
N LEU A 49 2.99 7.67 -15.79
CA LEU A 49 3.94 6.80 -15.11
C LEU A 49 5.20 6.58 -15.98
N LEU A 50 6.36 6.62 -15.34
CA LEU A 50 7.65 6.56 -16.01
C LEU A 50 8.41 5.30 -15.57
N LYS A 51 8.90 4.53 -16.55
CA LYS A 51 9.76 3.38 -16.30
C LYS A 51 11.14 3.88 -15.83
N PRO A 52 11.64 3.46 -14.66
CA PRO A 52 12.99 3.81 -14.24
C PRO A 52 14.05 3.22 -15.17
N VAL A 53 15.10 3.99 -15.48
CA VAL A 53 16.18 3.51 -16.37
C VAL A 53 16.84 2.24 -15.83
N TRP A 54 17.08 2.19 -14.51
CA TRP A 54 17.69 1.03 -13.86
C TRP A 54 16.86 -0.26 -13.95
N PHE A 55 15.54 -0.16 -14.17
CA PHE A 55 14.65 -1.30 -14.36
C PHE A 55 15.12 -2.20 -15.52
N SER A 56 15.48 -1.57 -16.64
CA SER A 56 16.02 -2.29 -17.81
C SER A 56 17.46 -2.76 -17.59
N VAL A 57 18.26 -2.00 -16.86
CA VAL A 57 19.65 -2.36 -16.52
C VAL A 57 19.70 -3.62 -15.64
N LEU A 58 18.73 -3.78 -14.74
CA LEU A 58 18.59 -4.98 -13.90
C LEU A 58 17.91 -6.15 -14.64
N GLY A 59 17.56 -6.02 -15.90
CA GLY A 59 16.86 -7.07 -16.66
C GLY A 59 15.46 -7.39 -16.17
N LEU A 60 14.82 -6.49 -15.41
CA LEU A 60 13.49 -6.71 -14.86
C LEU A 60 12.42 -6.70 -15.96
N GLN A 61 11.40 -7.52 -15.76
CA GLN A 61 10.25 -7.62 -16.66
C GLN A 61 8.96 -7.25 -15.92
N GLU A 62 8.05 -6.58 -16.62
CA GLU A 62 6.73 -6.27 -16.10
C GLU A 62 5.97 -7.57 -15.73
N GLY A 63 5.29 -7.58 -14.59
CA GLY A 63 4.59 -8.75 -14.08
C GLY A 63 5.49 -9.86 -13.51
N ASN A 64 6.81 -9.69 -13.53
CA ASN A 64 7.77 -10.72 -13.09
C ASN A 64 8.75 -10.20 -12.01
N TYR A 65 8.25 -9.44 -11.06
CA TYR A 65 8.96 -9.03 -9.85
C TYR A 65 7.97 -8.74 -8.73
N LEU A 66 8.45 -8.80 -7.50
CA LEU A 66 7.74 -8.36 -6.30
C LEU A 66 8.24 -6.97 -5.91
N LEU A 67 7.32 -6.09 -5.52
CA LEU A 67 7.68 -4.78 -4.95
C LEU A 67 7.60 -4.86 -3.43
N LEU A 68 8.69 -4.50 -2.75
CA LEU A 68 8.77 -4.48 -1.29
C LEU A 68 8.94 -3.05 -0.78
N THR A 69 8.09 -2.62 0.14
CA THR A 69 8.27 -1.36 0.86
C THR A 69 8.12 -1.56 2.36
N LEU A 70 9.09 -1.03 3.12
CA LEU A 70 9.09 -1.05 4.57
C LEU A 70 9.42 0.34 5.09
N ASN A 71 8.69 0.81 6.10
CA ASN A 71 8.87 2.15 6.65
C ASN A 71 8.56 2.25 8.16
N ARG A 72 7.80 1.32 8.72
CA ARG A 72 7.36 1.38 10.12
C ARG A 72 8.48 1.05 11.09
N ARG A 73 8.77 1.99 11.98
CA ARG A 73 9.82 1.82 12.99
C ARG A 73 9.57 0.65 13.92
N VAL A 74 8.31 0.36 14.25
CA VAL A 74 7.95 -0.79 15.13
C VAL A 74 8.44 -2.09 14.51
N LEU A 75 8.12 -2.33 13.22
CA LEU A 75 8.60 -3.50 12.48
C LEU A 75 10.13 -3.55 12.39
N LEU A 76 10.76 -2.42 12.09
CA LEU A 76 12.23 -2.34 11.93
C LEU A 76 12.98 -2.54 13.25
N ASN A 77 12.40 -2.15 14.38
CA ASN A 77 13.00 -2.30 15.70
C ASN A 77 12.94 -3.75 16.22
N ASN A 78 11.99 -4.55 15.75
CA ASN A 78 11.94 -5.99 16.04
C ASN A 78 12.87 -6.76 15.09
N ARG A 79 14.18 -6.66 15.36
CA ARG A 79 15.25 -7.17 14.48
C ARG A 79 15.14 -8.67 14.19
N GLU A 80 14.76 -9.46 15.18
CA GLU A 80 14.61 -10.92 15.03
C GLU A 80 13.45 -11.24 14.07
N ASN A 81 12.32 -10.61 14.29
CA ASN A 81 11.14 -10.81 13.43
C ASN A 81 11.36 -10.25 12.03
N LEU A 82 11.97 -9.07 11.89
CA LEU A 82 12.34 -8.51 10.59
C LEU A 82 13.24 -9.47 9.79
N ARG A 83 14.20 -10.10 10.45
CA ARG A 83 15.06 -11.12 9.84
C ARG A 83 14.22 -12.30 9.31
N LYS A 84 13.32 -12.84 10.13
CA LYS A 84 12.43 -13.96 9.73
C LYS A 84 11.54 -13.58 8.54
N LEU A 85 10.92 -12.41 8.58
CA LEU A 85 10.09 -11.89 7.48
C LEU A 85 10.88 -11.75 6.17
N MET A 86 12.07 -11.14 6.23
CA MET A 86 12.93 -10.98 5.05
C MET A 86 13.39 -12.32 4.48
N GLN A 87 13.80 -13.26 5.33
CA GLN A 87 14.17 -14.61 4.91
C GLN A 87 13.01 -15.34 4.25
N THR A 88 11.82 -15.26 4.85
CA THR A 88 10.58 -15.81 4.24
C THR A 88 10.29 -15.23 2.88
N MET A 89 10.40 -13.90 2.71
CA MET A 89 10.17 -13.25 1.41
C MET A 89 11.17 -13.74 0.35
N ILE A 90 12.45 -13.80 0.69
CA ILE A 90 13.51 -14.21 -0.23
C ILE A 90 13.32 -15.66 -0.65
N GLU A 91 13.04 -16.56 0.30
CA GLU A 91 12.81 -17.98 0.06
C GLU A 91 11.57 -18.19 -0.83
N LYS A 92 10.43 -17.60 -0.43
CA LYS A 92 9.16 -17.76 -1.14
C LYS A 92 9.11 -17.09 -2.50
N ALA A 93 9.94 -16.07 -2.73
CA ALA A 93 10.10 -15.48 -4.05
C ALA A 93 10.74 -16.45 -5.08
N ALA A 94 11.37 -17.54 -4.62
CA ALA A 94 11.92 -18.62 -5.46
C ALA A 94 12.79 -18.08 -6.63
N GLY A 95 13.64 -17.09 -6.34
CA GLY A 95 14.51 -16.45 -7.33
C GLY A 95 13.85 -15.30 -8.11
N MET A 96 12.56 -15.07 -8.00
CA MET A 96 11.90 -13.89 -8.58
C MET A 96 12.49 -12.60 -7.96
N PRO A 97 12.80 -11.57 -8.78
CA PRO A 97 13.34 -10.32 -8.26
C PRO A 97 12.42 -9.66 -7.24
N ILE A 98 12.98 -9.23 -6.12
CA ILE A 98 12.33 -8.38 -5.12
C ILE A 98 12.94 -6.99 -5.25
N VAL A 99 12.16 -6.04 -5.72
CA VAL A 99 12.58 -4.64 -5.88
C VAL A 99 12.13 -3.86 -4.66
N ALA A 100 13.08 -3.26 -3.97
CA ALA A 100 12.87 -2.66 -2.66
C ALA A 100 13.33 -1.20 -2.59
N PRO A 101 12.53 -0.22 -3.07
CA PRO A 101 12.81 1.20 -2.88
C PRO A 101 12.65 1.56 -1.40
N MET A 102 13.75 1.94 -0.74
CA MET A 102 13.78 2.12 0.71
C MET A 102 14.56 3.35 1.13
N HIS A 103 14.09 4.01 2.18
CA HIS A 103 14.83 5.06 2.85
C HIS A 103 16.13 4.54 3.47
N THR A 104 17.11 5.42 3.65
CA THR A 104 18.45 5.06 4.14
C THR A 104 18.40 4.31 5.48
N TYR A 105 17.54 4.73 6.42
CA TYR A 105 17.44 4.06 7.72
C TYR A 105 16.92 2.61 7.62
N VAL A 106 16.01 2.32 6.67
CA VAL A 106 15.53 0.95 6.42
C VAL A 106 16.64 0.10 5.80
N ARG A 107 17.34 0.66 4.79
CA ARG A 107 18.49 -0.01 4.15
C ARG A 107 19.57 -0.37 5.17
N ASN A 108 19.88 0.55 6.08
CA ASN A 108 20.84 0.30 7.15
C ASN A 108 20.36 -0.82 8.09
N ALA A 109 19.09 -0.80 8.50
CA ALA A 109 18.53 -1.85 9.35
C ALA A 109 18.62 -3.25 8.71
N ILE A 110 18.36 -3.37 7.41
CA ILE A 110 18.48 -4.65 6.67
C ILE A 110 19.94 -5.05 6.52
N LYS A 111 20.83 -4.10 6.19
CA LYS A 111 22.28 -4.33 6.10
C LYS A 111 22.86 -4.82 7.43
N ASP A 112 22.48 -4.18 8.53
CA ASP A 112 22.93 -4.56 9.89
C ASP A 112 22.45 -5.96 10.31
N LEU A 113 21.44 -6.50 9.64
CA LEU A 113 20.99 -7.88 9.80
C LEU A 113 21.81 -8.86 8.95
N GLY A 114 22.70 -8.40 8.07
CA GLY A 114 23.45 -9.23 7.15
C GLY A 114 22.57 -9.97 6.14
N ILE A 115 21.45 -9.35 5.74
CA ILE A 115 20.52 -9.95 4.78
C ILE A 115 20.95 -9.54 3.39
N GLU A 116 21.42 -10.52 2.62
CA GLU A 116 21.81 -10.38 1.22
C GLU A 116 21.24 -11.56 0.43
N ALA A 117 20.72 -11.29 -0.76
CA ALA A 117 20.25 -12.30 -1.69
C ALA A 117 20.40 -11.82 -3.13
N PRO A 118 20.73 -12.70 -4.08
CA PRO A 118 20.93 -12.32 -5.50
C PRO A 118 19.69 -11.69 -6.15
N ASN A 119 18.50 -12.06 -5.67
CA ASN A 119 17.22 -11.57 -6.16
C ASN A 119 16.66 -10.37 -5.36
N LEU A 120 17.36 -9.86 -4.34
CA LEU A 120 16.94 -8.72 -3.54
C LEU A 120 17.65 -7.45 -4.02
N HIS A 121 16.91 -6.57 -4.68
CA HIS A 121 17.40 -5.30 -5.23
C HIS A 121 16.95 -4.11 -4.38
N ILE A 122 17.77 -3.71 -3.41
CA ILE A 122 17.50 -2.56 -2.56
C ILE A 122 17.92 -1.27 -3.27
N MET A 123 16.94 -0.39 -3.50
CA MET A 123 17.09 0.84 -4.26
C MET A 123 16.87 2.07 -3.37
N PRO A 124 17.40 3.25 -3.73
CA PRO A 124 16.98 4.51 -3.13
C PRO A 124 15.47 4.76 -3.31
N PRO A 125 14.86 5.62 -2.47
CA PRO A 125 13.48 6.06 -2.68
C PRO A 125 13.28 6.61 -4.09
N GLN A 126 12.13 6.30 -4.68
CA GLN A 126 11.77 6.74 -6.02
C GLN A 126 10.79 7.91 -5.95
N ASN A 127 10.78 8.78 -6.97
CA ASN A 127 9.71 9.76 -7.11
C ASN A 127 8.37 9.08 -7.43
N TYR A 128 7.27 9.81 -7.30
CA TYR A 128 5.93 9.26 -7.43
C TYR A 128 5.69 8.56 -8.79
N LEU A 129 6.14 9.15 -9.90
CA LEU A 129 5.89 8.60 -11.23
C LEU A 129 6.65 7.29 -11.47
N PHE A 130 7.89 7.19 -10.98
CA PHE A 130 8.65 5.94 -11.02
C PHE A 130 8.08 4.90 -10.06
N PHE A 131 7.73 5.32 -8.85
CA PHE A 131 7.16 4.41 -7.85
C PHE A 131 5.78 3.87 -8.29
N GLY A 132 4.92 4.73 -8.85
CA GLY A 132 3.64 4.33 -9.42
C GLY A 132 3.79 3.32 -10.57
N TYR A 133 4.83 3.48 -11.42
CA TYR A 133 5.16 2.48 -12.43
C TYR A 133 5.49 1.12 -11.78
N LEU A 134 6.33 1.14 -10.74
CA LEU A 134 6.69 -0.09 -10.03
C LEU A 134 5.49 -0.77 -9.38
N ILE A 135 4.56 -0.02 -8.78
CA ILE A 135 3.30 -0.57 -8.27
C ILE A 135 2.49 -1.20 -9.40
N ASN A 136 2.25 -0.42 -10.48
CA ASN A 136 1.34 -0.82 -11.57
C ASN A 136 1.83 -2.04 -12.36
N LYS A 137 3.12 -2.34 -12.32
CA LYS A 137 3.77 -3.39 -13.10
C LYS A 137 4.32 -4.56 -12.28
N ALA A 138 4.12 -4.55 -10.96
CA ALA A 138 4.51 -5.65 -10.11
C ALA A 138 3.61 -6.88 -10.30
N LYS A 139 4.15 -8.07 -10.10
CA LYS A 139 3.36 -9.31 -9.91
C LYS A 139 2.56 -9.24 -8.62
N GLY A 140 3.15 -8.65 -7.59
CA GLY A 140 2.55 -8.44 -6.28
C GLY A 140 3.39 -7.49 -5.44
N ILE A 141 2.79 -7.00 -4.38
CA ILE A 141 3.37 -5.99 -3.49
C ILE A 141 3.38 -6.53 -2.07
N ILE A 142 4.49 -6.32 -1.36
CA ILE A 142 4.60 -6.56 0.08
C ILE A 142 4.91 -5.22 0.73
N THR A 143 4.08 -4.79 1.68
CA THR A 143 4.18 -3.45 2.24
C THR A 143 3.74 -3.37 3.70
N ASP A 144 4.22 -2.38 4.42
CA ASP A 144 3.70 -1.96 5.72
C ASP A 144 2.90 -0.64 5.64
N SER A 145 2.59 -0.17 4.42
CA SER A 145 1.90 1.09 4.16
C SER A 145 0.45 0.90 3.72
N GLY A 146 -0.50 1.49 4.45
CA GLY A 146 -1.90 1.50 4.07
C GLY A 146 -2.18 2.24 2.76
N ASN A 147 -1.41 3.29 2.47
CA ASN A 147 -1.54 4.04 1.22
C ASN A 147 -1.16 3.17 0.01
N VAL A 148 -0.05 2.43 0.10
CA VAL A 148 0.39 1.52 -0.96
C VAL A 148 -0.64 0.40 -1.19
N ALA A 149 -1.23 -0.14 -0.11
CA ALA A 149 -2.32 -1.10 -0.20
C ALA A 149 -3.56 -0.52 -0.88
N GLY A 150 -3.86 0.76 -0.64
CA GLY A 150 -4.93 1.49 -1.34
C GLY A 150 -4.66 1.66 -2.84
N GLU A 151 -3.46 2.07 -3.21
CA GLU A 151 -3.04 2.20 -4.62
C GLU A 151 -3.05 0.84 -5.34
N ALA A 152 -2.54 -0.22 -4.69
CA ALA A 152 -2.57 -1.59 -5.20
C ALA A 152 -4.01 -2.07 -5.46
N THR A 153 -4.92 -1.82 -4.51
CA THR A 153 -6.34 -2.15 -4.65
C THR A 153 -6.98 -1.46 -5.85
N PHE A 154 -6.72 -0.16 -6.03
CA PHE A 154 -7.25 0.57 -7.18
C PHE A 154 -6.69 0.06 -8.52
N LEU A 155 -5.44 -0.35 -8.55
CA LEU A 155 -4.77 -0.87 -9.74
C LEU A 155 -5.04 -2.36 -9.99
N GLY A 156 -5.72 -3.05 -9.06
CA GLY A 156 -5.99 -4.49 -9.15
C GLY A 156 -4.75 -5.36 -8.93
N ILE A 157 -3.70 -4.84 -8.28
CA ILE A 157 -2.44 -5.56 -8.04
C ILE A 157 -2.54 -6.32 -6.71
N PRO A 158 -2.16 -7.62 -6.66
CA PRO A 158 -2.04 -8.38 -5.43
C PRO A 158 -1.18 -7.66 -4.39
N CYS A 159 -1.65 -7.56 -3.14
CA CYS A 159 -0.95 -6.85 -2.09
C CYS A 159 -0.97 -7.65 -0.78
N ILE A 160 0.17 -7.75 -0.12
CA ILE A 160 0.34 -8.34 1.21
C ILE A 160 0.75 -7.23 2.16
N THR A 161 -0.04 -6.99 3.21
CA THR A 161 0.24 -5.95 4.20
C THR A 161 0.75 -6.54 5.51
N LEU A 162 1.96 -6.10 5.91
CA LEU A 162 2.64 -6.52 7.13
C LEU A 162 2.19 -5.73 8.37
N ASN A 163 0.89 -5.50 8.51
CA ASN A 163 0.30 -4.78 9.62
C ASN A 163 -0.76 -5.65 10.30
N THR A 164 -0.95 -5.43 11.59
CA THR A 164 -2.03 -6.05 12.37
C THR A 164 -3.36 -5.31 12.23
N TYR A 165 -3.37 -4.15 11.60
CA TYR A 165 -4.56 -3.36 11.32
C TYR A 165 -4.48 -2.72 9.92
N ALA A 166 -5.63 -2.45 9.33
CA ALA A 166 -5.73 -1.74 8.06
C ALA A 166 -6.21 -0.30 8.28
N GLU A 167 -5.48 0.66 7.72
CA GLU A 167 -5.90 2.07 7.67
C GLU A 167 -7.15 2.23 6.81
N HIS A 168 -7.26 1.41 5.76
CA HIS A 168 -8.40 1.31 4.86
C HIS A 168 -8.90 -0.12 4.84
N PRO A 169 -9.86 -0.49 5.74
CA PRO A 169 -10.37 -1.86 5.83
C PRO A 169 -10.97 -2.39 4.52
N GLU A 170 -11.43 -1.51 3.65
CA GLU A 170 -11.98 -1.85 2.34
C GLU A 170 -10.93 -2.57 1.46
N THR A 171 -9.64 -2.26 1.62
CA THR A 171 -8.56 -2.88 0.82
C THR A 171 -8.48 -4.38 0.98
N TRP A 172 -8.72 -4.90 2.20
CA TRP A 172 -8.66 -6.34 2.46
C TRP A 172 -10.03 -7.01 2.43
N ARG A 173 -11.12 -6.29 2.72
CA ARG A 173 -12.48 -6.84 2.72
C ARG A 173 -13.00 -7.10 1.31
N VAL A 174 -12.81 -6.16 0.40
CA VAL A 174 -13.28 -6.25 -0.98
C VAL A 174 -12.15 -6.11 -2.00
N GLY A 175 -11.05 -5.45 -1.65
CA GLY A 175 -9.91 -5.23 -2.53
C GLY A 175 -8.95 -6.42 -2.65
N THR A 176 -7.80 -6.15 -3.24
CA THR A 176 -6.76 -7.16 -3.53
C THR A 176 -5.80 -7.42 -2.38
N ASN A 177 -5.95 -6.73 -1.24
CA ASN A 177 -5.01 -6.81 -0.13
C ASN A 177 -5.29 -8.00 0.80
N GLU A 178 -4.22 -8.65 1.28
CA GLU A 178 -4.22 -9.59 2.40
C GLU A 178 -3.48 -8.98 3.59
N LEU A 179 -4.12 -9.00 4.76
CA LEU A 179 -3.57 -8.47 5.99
C LEU A 179 -2.96 -9.63 6.79
N VAL A 180 -1.64 -9.78 6.74
CA VAL A 180 -0.95 -10.93 7.37
C VAL A 180 -0.28 -10.58 8.71
N GLY A 181 -0.23 -9.28 9.05
CA GLY A 181 0.50 -8.84 10.23
C GLY A 181 2.00 -9.06 10.10
N GLU A 182 2.67 -9.08 11.24
CA GLU A 182 4.10 -9.35 11.33
C GLU A 182 4.38 -10.85 11.58
N ASP A 183 3.56 -11.75 11.00
CA ASP A 183 3.67 -13.20 11.15
C ASP A 183 4.36 -13.83 9.93
N PRO A 184 5.57 -14.41 10.08
CA PRO A 184 6.28 -15.07 8.98
C PRO A 184 5.53 -16.26 8.38
N ALA A 185 4.72 -16.99 9.17
CA ALA A 185 3.97 -18.15 8.68
C ALA A 185 2.78 -17.69 7.80
N ALA A 186 2.03 -16.67 8.24
CA ALA A 186 0.97 -16.07 7.46
C ALA A 186 1.52 -15.43 6.16
N LEU A 187 2.68 -14.75 6.25
CA LEU A 187 3.38 -14.23 5.07
C LEU A 187 3.74 -15.32 4.09
N ALA A 188 4.29 -16.46 4.57
CA ALA A 188 4.67 -17.59 3.72
C ALA A 188 3.45 -18.13 2.94
N GLN A 189 2.31 -18.31 3.61
CA GLN A 189 1.07 -18.79 2.98
C GLN A 189 0.55 -17.82 1.93
N ALA A 190 0.52 -16.52 2.25
CA ALA A 190 0.10 -15.50 1.30
C ALA A 190 1.01 -15.43 0.07
N MET A 191 2.33 -15.54 0.27
CA MET A 191 3.29 -15.58 -0.83
C MET A 191 3.14 -16.84 -1.68
N ASP A 192 2.90 -18.01 -1.09
CA ASP A 192 2.65 -19.25 -1.84
C ASP A 192 1.43 -19.09 -2.77
N THR A 193 0.33 -18.51 -2.27
CA THR A 193 -0.87 -18.22 -3.05
C THR A 193 -0.58 -17.21 -4.18
N LEU A 194 0.17 -16.15 -3.87
CA LEU A 194 0.58 -15.14 -4.86
C LEU A 194 1.44 -15.74 -5.97
N MET A 195 2.43 -16.54 -5.59
CA MET A 195 3.39 -17.12 -6.55
C MET A 195 2.74 -18.13 -7.48
N LYS A 196 1.75 -18.91 -7.00
CA LYS A 196 0.93 -19.82 -7.80
C LYS A 196 -0.05 -19.10 -8.75
N GLY A 197 -0.26 -17.80 -8.58
CA GLY A 197 -1.26 -17.05 -9.34
C GLY A 197 -2.71 -17.29 -8.90
N GLU A 198 -2.90 -17.81 -7.70
CA GLU A 198 -4.21 -18.13 -7.09
C GLU A 198 -4.74 -16.98 -6.21
N TRP A 199 -4.28 -15.75 -6.47
CA TRP A 199 -4.67 -14.59 -5.68
C TRP A 199 -6.15 -14.26 -5.84
N LYS A 200 -6.75 -13.78 -4.76
CA LYS A 200 -8.16 -13.36 -4.80
C LYS A 200 -8.39 -12.27 -5.84
N LYS A 201 -9.53 -12.34 -6.50
CA LYS A 201 -10.02 -11.23 -7.35
C LYS A 201 -10.62 -10.18 -6.42
N GLY A 202 -9.94 -9.04 -6.34
CA GLY A 202 -10.46 -7.90 -5.60
C GLY A 202 -11.45 -7.09 -6.44
N GLU A 203 -12.31 -6.36 -5.75
CA GLU A 203 -13.21 -5.37 -6.33
C GLU A 203 -12.79 -3.96 -5.87
N LEU A 204 -13.20 -2.94 -6.62
CA LEU A 204 -13.00 -1.56 -6.20
C LEU A 204 -13.99 -1.24 -5.06
N PRO A 205 -13.50 -0.71 -3.93
CA PRO A 205 -14.39 -0.20 -2.90
C PRO A 205 -15.31 0.88 -3.45
N GLU A 206 -16.51 0.97 -2.89
CA GLU A 206 -17.48 1.99 -3.27
C GLU A 206 -16.83 3.39 -3.24
N ARG A 207 -17.10 4.23 -4.23
CA ARG A 207 -16.56 5.59 -4.40
C ARG A 207 -15.03 5.70 -4.55
N TRP A 208 -14.32 4.61 -4.75
CA TRP A 208 -12.90 4.62 -5.09
C TRP A 208 -12.70 4.70 -6.61
N ASP A 209 -13.40 5.61 -7.24
CA ASP A 209 -13.46 5.80 -8.70
C ASP A 209 -12.56 6.94 -9.22
N GLY A 210 -11.82 7.61 -8.32
CA GLY A 210 -10.95 8.75 -8.64
C GLY A 210 -11.72 10.05 -8.92
N ARG A 211 -12.87 10.25 -8.28
CA ARG A 211 -13.69 11.47 -8.32
C ARG A 211 -13.95 12.04 -6.92
N THR A 212 -13.07 11.78 -6.00
CA THR A 212 -13.20 12.22 -4.61
C THR A 212 -13.12 13.74 -4.51
N ALA A 213 -12.15 14.36 -5.19
CA ALA A 213 -11.99 15.81 -5.21
C ALA A 213 -13.23 16.52 -5.78
N GLU A 214 -13.84 15.99 -6.85
CA GLU A 214 -15.07 16.53 -7.43
C GLU A 214 -16.21 16.56 -6.41
N ARG A 215 -16.41 15.46 -5.65
CA ARG A 215 -17.42 15.37 -4.59
C ARG A 215 -17.18 16.34 -3.45
N ILE A 216 -15.91 16.47 -3.02
CA ILE A 216 -15.53 17.43 -1.98
C ILE A 216 -15.88 18.86 -2.41
N VAL A 217 -15.48 19.26 -3.63
CA VAL A 217 -15.77 20.60 -4.16
C VAL A 217 -17.28 20.84 -4.24
N GLN A 218 -18.06 19.88 -4.75
CA GLN A 218 -19.52 20.00 -4.80
C GLN A 218 -20.15 20.25 -3.43
N ILE A 219 -19.73 19.50 -2.42
CA ILE A 219 -20.22 19.67 -1.04
C ILE A 219 -19.86 21.05 -0.48
N LEU A 220 -18.63 21.51 -0.71
CA LEU A 220 -18.17 22.80 -0.21
C LEU A 220 -18.82 23.99 -0.92
N THR A 221 -19.22 23.83 -2.18
CA THR A 221 -19.87 24.91 -2.96
C THR A 221 -21.39 24.91 -2.85
N SER A 222 -22.01 23.85 -2.32
CA SER A 222 -23.46 23.75 -2.09
C SER A 222 -23.89 24.21 -0.70
N LYS A 223 -22.96 24.58 0.17
CA LYS A 223 -23.17 25.20 1.48
C LYS A 223 -23.07 26.71 1.38
#